data_abf9c952e309d61c9f19cca1c248681c
#
_entry.id   abf9c952e309d61c9f19cca1c248681c
#
_cell.length_a   1.000
_cell.length_b   1.000
_cell.length_c   1.000
_cell.angle_alpha   90.00
_cell.angle_beta   90.00
_cell.angle_gamma   90.00
#
_symmetry.space_group_name_H-M   'P 1'
#
loop_
_entity.id
_entity.type
_entity.pdbx_description
1 polymer ?
#
loop_
_entity_poly.entity_id
_entity_poly.type
_entity_poly.pdbx_seq_one_letter_code
_entity_poly.pdbx_strand_id
1 'polypeptide(L)'
;MNELTKATAITSRLVSPQDLPQRGQDAWRQFLAPRPIAFLSYAYTKAVASCVPLVRVCRLELSGRPVAYFPFQYRSRFHAAAGIGQCLGGEASDYFGLIAEDGFRIAAEDLLRLSGLKSLFFTQLTEDQQDRGLGGARREAGHFIDFPEGGPAFWESKRRSDKHFAADTERRERALVRAHGPLSFAYLDPDPAGSLDRLIAEKRAQYRRTGVRDVLASARMRATLHALCRTQDAQCSGVISTIHAGDTWVASHFGLRAGPALHYWFPVYNPELKNFAPGRILLKQIIFNAQSQGLTRIDRGAGDSPSKRDFSTSQHFFCGGLWQRPGIAAAAHRIGLAIDWRIRSLR
;
A
#
# COMPACT_ATOMS: atom_id res chain seq x y z
N MET A 1 -48.97 19.98 9.04
CA MET A 1 -48.94 18.65 8.40
C MET A 1 -47.47 18.34 8.15
N ASN A 2 -46.90 17.57 9.06
CA ASN A 2 -45.49 17.22 8.99
C ASN A 2 -45.27 16.07 7.99
N GLU A 3 -44.67 16.37 6.84
CA GLU A 3 -43.99 15.34 6.07
C GLU A 3 -42.75 14.90 6.85
N LEU A 4 -42.88 13.82 7.58
CA LEU A 4 -41.79 13.06 8.14
C LEU A 4 -40.91 12.62 6.97
N THR A 5 -39.78 13.32 6.78
CA THR A 5 -38.68 12.91 5.90
C THR A 5 -38.29 11.49 6.33
N LYS A 6 -38.71 10.48 5.58
CA LYS A 6 -38.21 9.11 5.76
C LYS A 6 -36.70 9.18 5.59
N ALA A 7 -35.96 9.11 6.68
CA ALA A 7 -34.51 8.94 6.63
C ALA A 7 -34.24 7.70 5.78
N THR A 8 -33.72 7.92 4.59
CA THR A 8 -33.49 6.84 3.62
C THR A 8 -32.41 5.93 4.21
N ALA A 9 -32.78 4.72 4.59
CA ALA A 9 -31.89 3.78 5.25
C ALA A 9 -30.78 3.31 4.29
N ILE A 10 -29.53 3.33 4.76
CA ILE A 10 -28.41 2.72 4.05
C ILE A 10 -28.63 1.21 4.01
N THR A 11 -28.61 0.64 2.83
CA THR A 11 -28.64 -0.80 2.58
C THR A 11 -27.25 -1.29 2.15
N SER A 12 -27.01 -2.59 2.24
CA SER A 12 -25.73 -3.19 1.85
C SER A 12 -25.92 -4.47 1.04
N ARG A 13 -24.95 -4.70 0.15
CA ARG A 13 -24.80 -5.97 -0.56
C ARG A 13 -23.35 -6.44 -0.45
N LEU A 14 -23.19 -7.70 -0.04
CA LEU A 14 -21.89 -8.33 0.00
C LEU A 14 -21.65 -9.07 -1.31
N VAL A 15 -20.64 -8.66 -2.07
CA VAL A 15 -20.33 -9.21 -3.38
C VAL A 15 -18.87 -9.68 -3.47
N SER A 16 -18.60 -10.59 -4.39
CA SER A 16 -17.22 -10.85 -4.82
C SER A 16 -16.74 -9.70 -5.72
N PRO A 17 -15.47 -9.30 -5.67
CA PRO A 17 -14.96 -8.26 -6.56
C PRO A 17 -15.23 -8.53 -8.04
N GLN A 18 -15.15 -9.79 -8.46
CA GLN A 18 -15.40 -10.21 -9.85
C GLN A 18 -16.86 -9.98 -10.29
N ASP A 19 -17.79 -10.02 -9.34
CA ASP A 19 -19.23 -9.90 -9.61
C ASP A 19 -19.72 -8.44 -9.55
N LEU A 20 -18.81 -7.47 -9.31
CA LEU A 20 -19.18 -6.08 -9.28
C LEU A 20 -19.49 -5.60 -10.72
N PRO A 21 -20.75 -5.15 -10.99
CA PRO A 21 -21.12 -4.70 -12.32
C PRO A 21 -20.35 -3.45 -12.75
N GLN A 22 -20.22 -3.20 -14.05
CA GLN A 22 -19.44 -2.10 -14.62
C GLN A 22 -19.79 -0.75 -13.98
N ARG A 23 -21.08 -0.44 -13.82
CA ARG A 23 -21.55 0.79 -13.15
C ARG A 23 -20.99 0.92 -11.72
N GLY A 24 -20.86 -0.20 -11.00
CA GLY A 24 -20.26 -0.23 -9.66
C GLY A 24 -18.75 0.04 -9.69
N GLN A 25 -18.06 -0.52 -10.69
CA GLN A 25 -16.62 -0.27 -10.87
C GLN A 25 -16.36 1.21 -11.24
N ASP A 26 -17.20 1.81 -12.07
CA ASP A 26 -17.09 3.21 -12.48
C ASP A 26 -17.35 4.16 -11.29
N ALA A 27 -18.39 3.88 -10.48
CA ALA A 27 -18.64 4.63 -9.25
C ALA A 27 -17.46 4.51 -8.25
N TRP A 28 -16.88 3.32 -8.10
CA TRP A 28 -15.67 3.13 -7.28
C TRP A 28 -14.51 4.01 -7.76
N ARG A 29 -14.22 3.97 -9.08
CA ARG A 29 -13.17 4.79 -9.69
C ARG A 29 -13.42 6.28 -9.46
N GLN A 30 -14.67 6.71 -9.61
CA GLN A 30 -15.08 8.10 -9.39
C GLN A 30 -14.86 8.54 -7.93
N PHE A 31 -15.22 7.71 -6.95
CA PHE A 31 -15.02 8.03 -5.53
C PHE A 31 -13.54 8.13 -5.14
N LEU A 32 -12.68 7.37 -5.81
CA LEU A 32 -11.25 7.37 -5.54
C LEU A 32 -10.47 8.43 -6.34
N ALA A 33 -11.05 8.96 -7.43
CA ALA A 33 -10.38 9.86 -8.36
C ALA A 33 -9.77 11.12 -7.71
N PRO A 34 -10.41 11.79 -6.71
CA PRO A 34 -9.83 12.98 -6.09
C PRO A 34 -8.52 12.71 -5.33
N ARG A 35 -8.34 11.49 -4.80
CA ARG A 35 -7.15 11.07 -4.04
C ARG A 35 -6.81 9.63 -4.37
N PRO A 36 -6.21 9.36 -5.54
CA PRO A 36 -5.94 8.01 -5.99
C PRO A 36 -4.87 7.34 -5.11
N ILE A 37 -5.25 6.23 -4.48
CA ILE A 37 -4.39 5.36 -3.68
C ILE A 37 -4.49 3.96 -4.27
N ALA A 38 -3.40 3.42 -4.79
CA ALA A 38 -3.39 2.16 -5.51
C ALA A 38 -4.04 1.00 -4.73
N PHE A 39 -3.74 0.88 -3.45
CA PHE A 39 -4.27 -0.17 -2.57
C PHE A 39 -5.79 -0.09 -2.31
N LEU A 40 -6.39 1.09 -2.52
CA LEU A 40 -7.83 1.30 -2.39
C LEU A 40 -8.56 1.19 -3.74
N SER A 41 -7.85 0.96 -4.84
CA SER A 41 -8.45 0.86 -6.17
C SER A 41 -9.20 -0.45 -6.37
N TYR A 42 -10.16 -0.41 -7.29
CA TYR A 42 -10.84 -1.63 -7.74
C TYR A 42 -9.86 -2.62 -8.41
N ALA A 43 -8.91 -2.11 -9.19
CA ALA A 43 -7.91 -2.93 -9.86
C ALA A 43 -7.01 -3.70 -8.87
N TYR A 44 -6.56 -3.05 -7.78
CA TYR A 44 -5.87 -3.73 -6.68
C TYR A 44 -6.74 -4.81 -6.04
N THR A 45 -7.98 -4.46 -5.71
CA THR A 45 -8.93 -5.38 -5.08
C THR A 45 -9.16 -6.63 -5.94
N LYS A 46 -9.32 -6.45 -7.26
CA LYS A 46 -9.48 -7.53 -8.23
C LYS A 46 -8.22 -8.40 -8.34
N ALA A 47 -7.04 -7.79 -8.37
CA ALA A 47 -5.77 -8.50 -8.42
C ALA A 47 -5.54 -9.36 -7.16
N VAL A 48 -5.81 -8.81 -5.97
CA VAL A 48 -5.74 -9.58 -4.71
C VAL A 48 -6.75 -10.72 -4.73
N ALA A 49 -8.00 -10.48 -5.15
CA ALA A 49 -9.06 -11.48 -5.15
C ALA A 49 -8.81 -12.64 -6.15
N SER A 50 -7.99 -12.42 -7.17
CA SER A 50 -7.58 -13.52 -8.09
C SER A 50 -6.61 -14.51 -7.43
N CYS A 51 -5.92 -14.12 -6.37
CA CYS A 51 -4.90 -14.92 -5.69
C CYS A 51 -5.30 -15.32 -4.26
N VAL A 52 -6.16 -14.53 -3.62
CA VAL A 52 -6.58 -14.71 -2.23
C VAL A 52 -8.07 -15.05 -2.21
N PRO A 53 -8.45 -16.23 -1.72
CA PRO A 53 -9.86 -16.59 -1.59
C PRO A 53 -10.54 -15.77 -0.48
N LEU A 54 -11.87 -15.73 -0.53
CA LEU A 54 -12.70 -15.10 0.49
C LEU A 54 -12.50 -13.57 0.62
N VAL A 55 -12.07 -12.90 -0.44
CA VAL A 55 -12.18 -11.45 -0.58
C VAL A 55 -13.64 -11.09 -0.82
N ARG A 56 -14.11 -10.03 -0.14
CA ARG A 56 -15.46 -9.50 -0.25
C ARG A 56 -15.43 -7.99 -0.36
N VAL A 57 -16.45 -7.47 -0.99
CA VAL A 57 -16.74 -6.04 -1.05
C VAL A 57 -18.14 -5.83 -0.48
N CYS A 58 -18.24 -5.07 0.61
CA CYS A 58 -19.53 -4.54 1.05
C CYS A 58 -19.80 -3.27 0.25
N ARG A 59 -20.81 -3.34 -0.64
CA ARG A 59 -21.33 -2.20 -1.37
C ARG A 59 -22.45 -1.58 -0.55
N LEU A 60 -22.29 -0.32 -0.17
CA LEU A 60 -23.29 0.44 0.55
C LEU A 60 -24.11 1.27 -0.45
N GLU A 61 -25.42 1.29 -0.28
CA GLU A 61 -26.37 1.95 -1.17
C GLU A 61 -27.31 2.86 -0.41
N LEU A 62 -27.61 4.00 -1.01
CA LEU A 62 -28.67 4.91 -0.60
C LEU A 62 -29.69 5.01 -1.74
N SER A 63 -30.94 4.63 -1.49
CA SER A 63 -31.98 4.58 -2.54
C SER A 63 -31.58 3.77 -3.78
N GLY A 64 -30.86 2.65 -3.59
CA GLY A 64 -30.38 1.79 -4.68
C GLY A 64 -29.15 2.30 -5.45
N ARG A 65 -28.64 3.49 -5.13
CA ARG A 65 -27.42 4.06 -5.70
C ARG A 65 -26.22 3.74 -4.80
N PRO A 66 -25.09 3.26 -5.33
CA PRO A 66 -23.91 3.03 -4.53
C PRO A 66 -23.36 4.35 -3.99
N VAL A 67 -23.03 4.39 -2.70
CA VAL A 67 -22.45 5.54 -1.99
C VAL A 67 -21.10 5.22 -1.37
N ALA A 68 -20.79 3.92 -1.15
CA ALA A 68 -19.50 3.49 -0.66
C ALA A 68 -19.20 2.02 -0.99
N TYR A 69 -17.89 1.69 -0.96
CA TYR A 69 -17.35 0.34 -1.11
C TYR A 69 -16.37 0.08 0.02
N PHE A 70 -16.51 -1.07 0.66
CA PHE A 70 -15.65 -1.51 1.74
C PHE A 70 -15.06 -2.88 1.41
N PRO A 71 -13.84 -2.94 0.85
CA PRO A 71 -13.16 -4.19 0.56
C PRO A 71 -12.49 -4.74 1.82
N PHE A 72 -12.65 -6.04 2.04
CA PHE A 72 -12.01 -6.78 3.12
C PHE A 72 -11.85 -8.27 2.73
N GLN A 73 -11.15 -9.03 3.55
CA GLN A 73 -10.99 -10.46 3.33
C GLN A 73 -11.16 -11.25 4.63
N TYR A 74 -11.45 -12.55 4.49
CA TYR A 74 -11.38 -13.49 5.59
C TYR A 74 -10.13 -14.36 5.47
N ARG A 75 -9.50 -14.65 6.60
CA ARG A 75 -8.33 -15.52 6.66
C ARG A 75 -8.65 -16.97 6.30
N SER A 76 -9.84 -17.44 6.67
CA SER A 76 -10.33 -18.80 6.40
C SER A 76 -11.87 -18.86 6.43
N ARG A 77 -12.45 -20.01 6.01
CA ARG A 77 -13.90 -20.25 6.09
C ARG A 77 -14.41 -20.18 7.55
N PHE A 78 -13.59 -20.59 8.51
CA PHE A 78 -13.93 -20.47 9.94
C PHE A 78 -14.07 -18.99 10.35
N HIS A 79 -13.11 -18.13 9.95
CA HIS A 79 -13.19 -16.69 10.20
C HIS A 79 -14.40 -16.06 9.51
N ALA A 80 -14.74 -16.53 8.31
CA ALA A 80 -15.93 -16.05 7.60
C ALA A 80 -17.22 -16.42 8.37
N ALA A 81 -17.34 -17.65 8.82
CA ALA A 81 -18.50 -18.09 9.63
C ALA A 81 -18.59 -17.33 10.97
N ALA A 82 -17.45 -17.02 11.59
CA ALA A 82 -17.38 -16.25 12.83
C ALA A 82 -17.58 -14.74 12.62
N GLY A 83 -17.60 -14.24 11.39
CA GLY A 83 -17.67 -12.79 11.08
C GLY A 83 -16.39 -12.03 11.44
N ILE A 84 -15.22 -12.67 11.38
CA ILE A 84 -13.91 -12.08 11.70
C ILE A 84 -13.21 -11.72 10.41
N GLY A 85 -13.20 -10.44 10.08
CA GLY A 85 -12.53 -9.87 8.89
C GLY A 85 -11.12 -9.36 9.18
N GLN A 86 -10.39 -9.10 8.12
CA GLN A 86 -9.10 -8.38 8.12
C GLN A 86 -8.99 -7.49 6.88
N CYS A 87 -8.03 -6.57 6.89
CA CYS A 87 -7.72 -5.72 5.74
C CYS A 87 -7.51 -6.56 4.47
N LEU A 88 -7.89 -6.01 3.34
CA LEU A 88 -7.58 -6.57 2.03
C LEU A 88 -6.06 -6.65 1.84
N GLY A 89 -5.53 -7.76 1.33
CA GLY A 89 -4.09 -7.99 1.21
C GLY A 89 -3.38 -8.34 2.53
N GLY A 90 -4.09 -8.28 3.66
CA GLY A 90 -3.55 -8.63 4.98
C GLY A 90 -2.40 -7.72 5.40
N GLU A 91 -1.36 -8.30 6.02
CA GLU A 91 -0.20 -7.57 6.54
C GLU A 91 0.69 -6.93 5.47
N ALA A 92 0.50 -7.27 4.22
CA ALA A 92 1.27 -6.74 3.11
C ALA A 92 0.64 -5.51 2.47
N SER A 93 -0.61 -5.18 2.78
CA SER A 93 -1.27 -3.96 2.28
C SER A 93 -0.84 -2.76 3.10
N ASP A 94 -0.32 -1.73 2.43
CA ASP A 94 0.14 -0.50 3.09
C ASP A 94 -0.96 0.57 3.23
N TYR A 95 -2.19 0.26 2.76
CA TYR A 95 -3.35 1.15 2.89
C TYR A 95 -4.63 0.37 3.12
N PHE A 96 -5.47 0.94 3.98
CA PHE A 96 -6.81 0.45 4.27
C PHE A 96 -7.79 1.63 4.40
N GLY A 97 -9.03 1.43 3.99
CA GLY A 97 -10.07 2.46 4.10
C GLY A 97 -11.37 2.11 3.41
N LEU A 98 -12.37 2.96 3.64
CA LEU A 98 -13.63 2.99 2.95
C LEU A 98 -13.49 3.87 1.70
N ILE A 99 -13.92 3.39 0.56
CA ILE A 99 -14.00 4.16 -0.68
C ILE A 99 -15.43 4.66 -0.81
N ALA A 100 -15.64 5.95 -0.70
CA ALA A 100 -16.98 6.52 -0.64
C ALA A 100 -17.05 7.89 -1.33
N GLU A 101 -18.26 8.28 -1.72
CA GLU A 101 -18.51 9.64 -2.19
C GLU A 101 -18.15 10.68 -1.15
N ASP A 102 -17.91 11.91 -1.59
CA ASP A 102 -17.56 13.00 -0.69
C ASP A 102 -18.70 13.27 0.32
N GLY A 103 -18.29 13.57 1.55
CA GLY A 103 -19.22 13.82 2.65
C GLY A 103 -19.88 12.59 3.26
N PHE A 104 -19.71 11.39 2.69
CA PHE A 104 -20.28 10.16 3.27
C PHE A 104 -19.62 9.84 4.61
N ARG A 105 -20.45 9.58 5.64
CA ARG A 105 -20.04 9.23 7.00
C ARG A 105 -20.75 7.99 7.50
N ILE A 106 -20.06 7.17 8.29
CA ILE A 106 -20.60 5.97 8.90
C ILE A 106 -19.81 5.61 10.16
N ALA A 107 -20.51 5.21 11.21
CA ALA A 107 -19.85 4.66 12.40
C ALA A 107 -19.26 3.27 12.10
N ALA A 108 -18.10 2.96 12.71
CA ALA A 108 -17.44 1.65 12.52
C ALA A 108 -18.35 0.47 12.90
N GLU A 109 -19.21 0.61 13.92
CA GLU A 109 -20.16 -0.41 14.32
C GLU A 109 -21.22 -0.68 13.23
N ASP A 110 -21.75 0.39 12.61
CA ASP A 110 -22.70 0.27 11.50
C ASP A 110 -22.06 -0.34 10.26
N LEU A 111 -20.81 0.06 9.95
CA LEU A 111 -20.05 -0.53 8.84
C LEU A 111 -19.84 -2.04 9.06
N LEU A 112 -19.47 -2.45 10.28
CA LEU A 112 -19.37 -3.87 10.63
C LEU A 112 -20.71 -4.60 10.48
N ARG A 113 -21.81 -3.99 10.98
CA ARG A 113 -23.15 -4.57 10.90
C ARG A 113 -23.57 -4.78 9.45
N LEU A 114 -23.44 -3.76 8.62
CA LEU A 114 -23.77 -3.77 7.20
C LEU A 114 -22.90 -4.74 6.39
N SER A 115 -21.63 -4.93 6.80
CA SER A 115 -20.69 -5.87 6.18
C SER A 115 -20.85 -7.32 6.69
N GLY A 116 -21.75 -7.60 7.64
CA GLY A 116 -21.88 -8.90 8.28
C GLY A 116 -20.69 -9.27 9.18
N LEU A 117 -19.86 -8.28 9.54
CA LEU A 117 -18.68 -8.48 10.39
C LEU A 117 -19.03 -8.29 11.87
N LYS A 118 -18.40 -9.08 12.72
CA LYS A 118 -18.42 -8.93 14.19
C LYS A 118 -17.12 -8.29 14.69
N SER A 119 -16.04 -8.49 13.96
CA SER A 119 -14.74 -7.92 14.31
C SER A 119 -13.86 -7.77 13.07
N LEU A 120 -13.05 -6.69 13.04
CA LEU A 120 -12.08 -6.45 11.99
C LEU A 120 -10.83 -5.79 12.57
N PHE A 121 -9.70 -6.49 12.46
CA PHE A 121 -8.40 -5.93 12.77
C PHE A 121 -7.84 -5.22 11.54
N PHE A 122 -7.29 -4.03 11.74
CA PHE A 122 -6.72 -3.23 10.66
C PHE A 122 -5.44 -2.51 11.09
N THR A 123 -4.62 -2.26 10.10
CA THR A 123 -3.46 -1.37 10.11
C THR A 123 -3.60 -0.41 8.92
N GLN A 124 -2.82 0.66 8.91
CA GLN A 124 -2.73 1.61 7.79
C GLN A 124 -4.08 2.15 7.29
N LEU A 125 -5.06 2.34 8.20
CA LEU A 125 -6.24 3.15 7.90
C LEU A 125 -5.79 4.59 7.70
N THR A 126 -6.11 5.19 6.58
CA THR A 126 -5.70 6.57 6.28
C THR A 126 -6.37 7.57 7.25
N GLU A 127 -5.64 8.61 7.66
CA GLU A 127 -6.12 9.55 8.69
C GLU A 127 -7.39 10.31 8.26
N ASP A 128 -7.57 10.57 6.96
CA ASP A 128 -8.76 11.18 6.38
C ASP A 128 -10.06 10.36 6.59
N GLN A 129 -9.94 9.07 6.91
CA GLN A 129 -11.09 8.25 7.27
C GLN A 129 -11.76 8.69 8.59
N GLN A 130 -11.05 9.47 9.42
CA GLN A 130 -11.64 10.06 10.63
C GLN A 130 -12.77 11.04 10.27
N ASP A 131 -12.64 11.78 9.18
CA ASP A 131 -13.69 12.65 8.67
C ASP A 131 -14.95 11.88 8.26
N ARG A 132 -14.80 10.59 7.98
CA ARG A 132 -15.88 9.66 7.67
C ARG A 132 -16.48 8.97 8.90
N GLY A 133 -15.93 9.22 10.10
CA GLY A 133 -16.33 8.56 11.35
C GLY A 133 -15.57 7.26 11.64
N LEU A 134 -14.51 6.96 10.89
CA LEU A 134 -13.70 5.76 11.04
C LEU A 134 -12.33 6.12 11.61
N GLY A 135 -11.93 5.45 12.69
CA GLY A 135 -10.66 5.72 13.36
C GLY A 135 -10.08 4.50 14.03
N GLY A 136 -8.88 4.65 14.58
CA GLY A 136 -8.16 3.61 15.33
C GLY A 136 -7.35 4.19 16.48
N ALA A 137 -7.02 3.34 17.45
CA ALA A 137 -6.32 3.75 18.68
C ALA A 137 -4.81 3.95 18.48
N ARG A 138 -4.22 3.34 17.45
CA ARG A 138 -2.79 3.49 17.13
C ARG A 138 -2.63 4.53 16.06
N ARG A 139 -1.55 5.32 16.14
CA ARG A 139 -1.17 6.30 15.12
C ARG A 139 0.26 6.02 14.69
N GLU A 140 0.51 6.00 13.39
CA GLU A 140 1.82 5.75 12.80
C GLU A 140 2.08 6.75 11.68
N ALA A 141 3.28 7.33 11.65
CA ALA A 141 3.69 8.25 10.60
C ALA A 141 4.01 7.49 9.30
N GLY A 142 3.67 8.09 8.17
CA GLY A 142 4.14 7.76 6.84
C GLY A 142 4.88 8.94 6.23
N HIS A 143 5.67 8.69 5.19
CA HIS A 143 6.51 9.70 4.58
C HIS A 143 6.25 9.83 3.08
N PHE A 144 6.08 11.06 2.64
CA PHE A 144 6.08 11.42 1.23
C PHE A 144 7.38 12.10 0.82
N ILE A 145 7.73 11.90 -0.44
CA ILE A 145 8.73 12.67 -1.14
C ILE A 145 7.98 13.41 -2.25
N ASP A 146 7.76 14.70 -2.05
CA ASP A 146 7.09 15.58 -3.01
C ASP A 146 8.13 16.32 -3.85
N PHE A 147 7.96 16.31 -5.16
CA PHE A 147 8.84 16.99 -6.13
C PHE A 147 8.04 17.57 -7.30
N PRO A 148 7.12 18.51 -7.03
CA PRO A 148 6.25 19.08 -8.07
C PRO A 148 7.02 19.78 -9.17
N GLU A 149 8.22 20.31 -8.87
CA GLU A 149 9.13 20.97 -9.82
C GLU A 149 10.10 19.98 -10.49
N GLY A 150 9.94 18.68 -10.24
CA GLY A 150 10.78 17.63 -10.79
C GLY A 150 11.99 17.24 -9.95
N GLY A 151 12.63 16.14 -10.34
CA GLY A 151 13.74 15.53 -9.59
C GLY A 151 14.98 16.41 -9.45
N PRO A 152 15.43 17.13 -10.49
CA PRO A 152 16.58 18.04 -10.38
C PRO A 152 16.37 19.14 -9.35
N ALA A 153 15.20 19.77 -9.33
CA ALA A 153 14.86 20.82 -8.35
C ALA A 153 14.79 20.25 -6.92
N PHE A 154 14.18 19.08 -6.74
CA PHE A 154 14.18 18.38 -5.46
C PHE A 154 15.60 18.12 -4.96
N TRP A 155 16.50 17.61 -5.82
CA TRP A 155 17.87 17.29 -5.43
C TRP A 155 18.69 18.55 -5.08
N GLU A 156 18.47 19.63 -5.81
CA GLU A 156 19.09 20.92 -5.49
C GLU A 156 18.61 21.47 -4.14
N SER A 157 17.32 21.34 -3.83
CA SER A 157 16.78 21.65 -2.51
C SER A 157 17.44 20.78 -1.44
N LYS A 158 17.64 19.49 -1.72
CA LYS A 158 18.31 18.55 -0.80
C LYS A 158 19.77 18.90 -0.58
N ARG A 159 20.50 19.34 -1.60
CA ARG A 159 21.88 19.85 -1.46
C ARG A 159 21.96 21.07 -0.53
N ARG A 160 20.93 21.92 -0.53
CA ARG A 160 20.88 23.09 0.36
C ARG A 160 20.50 22.73 1.79
N SER A 161 19.51 21.87 1.98
CA SER A 161 18.97 21.52 3.29
C SER A 161 19.79 20.45 4.03
N ASP A 162 20.44 19.53 3.30
CA ASP A 162 21.28 18.45 3.85
C ASP A 162 22.46 18.18 2.92
N LYS A 163 23.42 19.11 2.92
CA LYS A 163 24.62 19.08 2.08
C LYS A 163 25.44 17.80 2.27
N HIS A 164 25.53 17.30 3.50
CA HIS A 164 26.32 16.09 3.80
C HIS A 164 25.68 14.85 3.16
N PHE A 165 24.40 14.67 3.30
CA PHE A 165 23.66 13.54 2.71
C PHE A 165 23.75 13.54 1.18
N ALA A 166 23.54 14.71 0.56
CA ALA A 166 23.59 14.83 -0.89
C ALA A 166 25.00 14.54 -1.43
N ALA A 167 26.03 15.16 -0.84
CA ALA A 167 27.44 14.95 -1.22
C ALA A 167 27.90 13.51 -1.02
N ASP A 168 27.53 12.85 0.10
CA ASP A 168 27.85 11.44 0.34
C ASP A 168 27.18 10.54 -0.68
N THR A 169 25.90 10.78 -1.00
CA THR A 169 25.17 9.99 -2.00
C THR A 169 25.85 10.09 -3.37
N GLU A 170 26.20 11.31 -3.82
CA GLU A 170 26.86 11.53 -5.10
C GLU A 170 28.29 10.95 -5.12
N ARG A 171 29.03 11.05 -4.02
CA ARG A 171 30.37 10.43 -3.88
C ARG A 171 30.28 8.92 -4.06
N ARG A 172 29.28 8.28 -3.40
CA ARG A 172 29.07 6.83 -3.49
C ARG A 172 28.61 6.39 -4.88
N GLU A 173 27.78 7.17 -5.53
CA GLU A 173 27.36 6.93 -6.91
C GLU A 173 28.55 6.98 -7.86
N ARG A 174 29.40 8.01 -7.77
CA ARG A 174 30.66 8.09 -8.56
C ARG A 174 31.60 6.93 -8.26
N ALA A 175 31.69 6.49 -7.01
CA ALA A 175 32.52 5.34 -6.63
C ALA A 175 31.98 4.04 -7.23
N LEU A 176 30.66 3.83 -7.23
CA LEU A 176 30.01 2.69 -7.86
C LEU A 176 30.28 2.64 -9.37
N VAL A 177 30.13 3.78 -10.05
CA VAL A 177 30.42 3.89 -11.49
C VAL A 177 31.88 3.58 -11.81
N ARG A 178 32.82 4.06 -11.01
CA ARG A 178 34.26 3.76 -11.21
C ARG A 178 34.58 2.27 -11.01
N ALA A 179 33.90 1.62 -10.08
CA ALA A 179 34.19 0.22 -9.74
C ALA A 179 33.49 -0.79 -10.68
N HIS A 180 32.30 -0.46 -11.20
CA HIS A 180 31.44 -1.41 -11.89
C HIS A 180 30.99 -0.97 -13.29
N GLY A 181 31.28 0.26 -13.71
CA GLY A 181 30.88 0.81 -15.00
C GLY A 181 29.69 1.76 -14.92
N PRO A 182 29.25 2.31 -16.06
CA PRO A 182 28.20 3.32 -16.13
C PRO A 182 26.87 2.79 -15.60
N LEU A 183 26.07 3.72 -15.00
CA LEU A 183 24.73 3.39 -14.54
C LEU A 183 23.76 3.26 -15.70
N SER A 184 22.96 2.21 -15.67
CA SER A 184 21.79 2.03 -16.51
C SER A 184 20.56 1.90 -15.62
N PHE A 185 19.52 2.71 -15.86
CA PHE A 185 18.29 2.75 -15.08
C PHE A 185 17.09 2.54 -15.98
N ALA A 186 16.21 1.61 -15.60
CA ALA A 186 14.91 1.41 -16.20
C ALA A 186 13.82 1.68 -15.15
N TYR A 187 12.95 2.66 -15.41
CA TYR A 187 11.76 2.90 -14.58
C TYR A 187 10.75 1.77 -14.71
N LEU A 188 10.51 1.31 -15.93
CA LEU A 188 9.78 0.08 -16.24
C LEU A 188 10.79 -0.91 -16.81
N ASP A 189 11.07 -1.95 -16.04
CA ASP A 189 12.01 -3.00 -16.47
C ASP A 189 11.48 -3.70 -17.72
N PRO A 190 12.31 -3.94 -18.74
CA PRO A 190 11.89 -4.63 -19.97
C PRO A 190 11.53 -6.10 -19.76
N ASP A 191 12.06 -6.74 -18.70
CA ASP A 191 11.63 -8.06 -18.22
C ASP A 191 11.02 -7.96 -16.81
N PRO A 192 9.78 -7.47 -16.69
CA PRO A 192 9.17 -7.25 -15.40
C PRO A 192 8.95 -8.55 -14.59
N ALA A 193 8.78 -9.69 -15.27
CA ALA A 193 8.55 -10.97 -14.60
C ALA A 193 9.84 -11.51 -13.98
N GLY A 194 10.92 -11.57 -14.75
CA GLY A 194 12.22 -12.04 -14.25
C GLY A 194 12.81 -11.12 -13.20
N SER A 195 12.66 -9.80 -13.37
CA SER A 195 13.10 -8.83 -12.38
C SER A 195 12.29 -8.89 -11.08
N LEU A 196 10.98 -9.20 -11.15
CA LEU A 196 10.17 -9.42 -9.95
C LEU A 196 10.57 -10.73 -9.24
N ASP A 197 10.86 -11.80 -9.96
CA ASP A 197 11.33 -13.05 -9.37
C ASP A 197 12.67 -12.88 -8.65
N ARG A 198 13.62 -12.16 -9.25
CA ARG A 198 14.87 -11.77 -8.60
C ARG A 198 14.61 -10.95 -7.35
N LEU A 199 13.78 -9.92 -7.45
CA LEU A 199 13.43 -9.07 -6.31
C LEU A 199 12.84 -9.89 -5.16
N ILE A 200 11.92 -10.81 -5.43
CA ILE A 200 11.34 -11.71 -4.43
C ILE A 200 12.42 -12.56 -3.76
N ALA A 201 13.31 -13.17 -4.54
CA ALA A 201 14.39 -14.01 -4.03
C ALA A 201 15.33 -13.23 -3.10
N GLU A 202 15.80 -12.06 -3.54
CA GLU A 202 16.70 -11.20 -2.79
C GLU A 202 16.02 -10.60 -1.53
N LYS A 203 14.76 -10.23 -1.63
CA LYS A 203 13.99 -9.72 -0.49
C LYS A 203 13.81 -10.79 0.58
N ARG A 204 13.51 -12.03 0.19
CA ARG A 204 13.43 -13.16 1.12
C ARG A 204 14.77 -13.47 1.76
N ALA A 205 15.87 -13.37 1.00
CA ALA A 205 17.24 -13.48 1.55
C ALA A 205 17.51 -12.35 2.54
N GLN A 206 17.09 -11.12 2.25
CA GLN A 206 17.19 -9.99 3.17
C GLN A 206 16.43 -10.26 4.48
N TYR A 207 15.16 -10.70 4.41
CA TYR A 207 14.35 -11.01 5.60
C TYR A 207 15.03 -12.06 6.49
N ARG A 208 15.61 -13.13 5.91
CA ARG A 208 16.37 -14.14 6.66
C ARG A 208 17.59 -13.54 7.38
N ARG A 209 18.36 -12.65 6.70
CA ARG A 209 19.55 -12.00 7.30
C ARG A 209 19.20 -11.04 8.42
N THR A 210 18.06 -10.36 8.34
CA THR A 210 17.66 -9.31 9.29
C THR A 210 16.73 -9.80 10.38
N GLY A 211 16.31 -11.07 10.35
CA GLY A 211 15.36 -11.63 11.32
C GLY A 211 13.93 -11.07 11.17
N VAL A 212 13.67 -10.29 10.11
CA VAL A 212 12.33 -9.76 9.83
C VAL A 212 11.44 -10.86 9.24
N ARG A 213 10.18 -10.86 9.63
CA ARG A 213 9.20 -11.83 9.11
C ARG A 213 9.14 -11.79 7.57
N ASP A 214 9.33 -12.96 6.95
CA ASP A 214 9.26 -13.14 5.50
C ASP A 214 7.78 -13.22 5.03
N VAL A 215 7.18 -12.07 4.72
CA VAL A 215 5.81 -12.00 4.16
C VAL A 215 5.74 -12.63 2.76
N LEU A 216 6.87 -12.70 2.06
CA LEU A 216 6.99 -13.32 0.73
C LEU A 216 7.16 -14.85 0.79
N ALA A 217 7.23 -15.46 1.98
CA ALA A 217 7.14 -16.90 2.14
C ALA A 217 5.78 -17.45 1.65
N SER A 218 4.71 -16.62 1.74
CA SER A 218 3.38 -16.97 1.26
C SER A 218 3.34 -17.06 -0.28
N ALA A 219 2.97 -18.23 -0.81
CA ALA A 219 2.75 -18.39 -2.25
C ALA A 219 1.64 -17.46 -2.78
N ARG A 220 0.59 -17.23 -1.98
CA ARG A 220 -0.48 -16.28 -2.32
C ARG A 220 0.05 -14.85 -2.45
N MET A 221 0.94 -14.44 -1.55
CA MET A 221 1.54 -13.11 -1.62
C MET A 221 2.38 -12.94 -2.88
N ARG A 222 3.21 -13.93 -3.22
CA ARG A 222 3.99 -13.89 -4.46
C ARG A 222 3.10 -13.85 -5.69
N ALA A 223 2.06 -14.69 -5.74
CA ALA A 223 1.07 -14.66 -6.83
C ALA A 223 0.37 -13.29 -6.93
N THR A 224 0.06 -12.65 -5.79
CA THR A 224 -0.50 -11.30 -5.77
C THR A 224 0.46 -10.26 -6.35
N LEU A 225 1.76 -10.32 -6.02
CA LEU A 225 2.75 -9.41 -6.61
C LEU A 225 2.85 -9.59 -8.12
N HIS A 226 2.86 -10.84 -8.62
CA HIS A 226 2.83 -11.09 -10.07
C HIS A 226 1.54 -10.60 -10.74
N ALA A 227 0.38 -10.77 -10.09
CA ALA A 227 -0.88 -10.23 -10.60
C ALA A 227 -0.85 -8.69 -10.66
N LEU A 228 -0.35 -8.03 -9.61
CA LEU A 228 -0.20 -6.58 -9.55
C LEU A 228 0.84 -6.07 -10.55
N CYS A 229 1.94 -6.79 -10.76
CA CYS A 229 2.95 -6.43 -11.76
C CYS A 229 2.37 -6.38 -13.18
N ARG A 230 1.40 -7.25 -13.48
CA ARG A 230 0.68 -7.24 -14.77
C ARG A 230 -0.49 -6.27 -14.83
N THR A 231 -0.87 -5.67 -13.69
CA THR A 231 -1.99 -4.73 -13.64
C THR A 231 -1.57 -3.39 -14.25
N GLN A 232 -2.36 -2.92 -15.22
CA GLN A 232 -2.20 -1.61 -15.85
C GLN A 232 -3.55 -0.89 -15.83
N ASP A 233 -3.77 -0.06 -14.82
CA ASP A 233 -4.98 0.73 -14.61
C ASP A 233 -4.56 2.12 -14.10
N ALA A 234 -5.31 3.16 -14.47
CA ALA A 234 -4.98 4.54 -14.09
C ALA A 234 -4.86 4.75 -12.57
N GLN A 235 -5.58 3.95 -11.78
CA GLN A 235 -5.56 4.02 -10.30
C GLN A 235 -4.70 2.92 -9.66
N CYS A 236 -4.15 1.98 -10.44
CA CYS A 236 -3.24 0.94 -9.94
C CYS A 236 -2.45 0.32 -11.09
N SER A 237 -1.19 0.69 -11.23
CA SER A 237 -0.27 0.04 -12.17
C SER A 237 0.94 -0.50 -11.42
N GLY A 238 1.31 -1.75 -11.70
CA GLY A 238 2.55 -2.32 -11.21
C GLY A 238 3.75 -1.68 -11.89
N VAL A 239 4.73 -1.28 -11.08
CA VAL A 239 5.99 -0.69 -11.52
C VAL A 239 7.14 -1.48 -10.94
N ILE A 240 8.01 -2.00 -11.80
CA ILE A 240 9.29 -2.57 -11.39
C ILE A 240 10.41 -1.75 -12.03
N SER A 241 11.24 -1.15 -11.17
CA SER A 241 12.37 -0.33 -11.60
C SER A 241 13.67 -1.03 -11.23
N THR A 242 14.65 -0.97 -12.12
CA THR A 242 15.94 -1.64 -11.93
C THR A 242 17.10 -0.73 -12.32
N ILE A 243 18.21 -0.84 -11.57
CA ILE A 243 19.46 -0.15 -11.85
C ILE A 243 20.61 -1.15 -11.92
N HIS A 244 21.46 -0.98 -12.92
CA HIS A 244 22.72 -1.70 -13.11
C HIS A 244 23.89 -0.72 -13.15
N ALA A 245 25.09 -1.23 -12.85
CA ALA A 245 26.37 -0.55 -13.11
C ALA A 245 27.21 -1.49 -13.98
N GLY A 246 27.45 -1.13 -15.25
CA GLY A 246 27.89 -2.08 -16.26
C GLY A 246 26.92 -3.28 -16.29
N ASP A 247 27.45 -4.49 -16.22
CA ASP A 247 26.66 -5.73 -16.20
C ASP A 247 26.20 -6.13 -14.79
N THR A 248 26.61 -5.37 -13.76
CA THR A 248 26.30 -5.71 -12.35
C THR A 248 24.93 -5.18 -11.99
N TRP A 249 24.01 -6.06 -11.56
CA TRP A 249 22.76 -5.66 -10.91
C TRP A 249 23.03 -4.95 -9.58
N VAL A 250 22.46 -3.77 -9.40
CA VAL A 250 22.68 -2.92 -8.23
C VAL A 250 21.50 -2.94 -7.27
N ALA A 251 20.31 -2.68 -7.77
CA ALA A 251 19.10 -2.62 -6.96
C ALA A 251 17.85 -2.67 -7.85
N SER A 252 16.74 -3.13 -7.26
CA SER A 252 15.41 -3.08 -7.88
C SER A 252 14.37 -2.63 -6.88
N HIS A 253 13.25 -2.15 -7.39
CA HIS A 253 12.08 -1.75 -6.62
C HIS A 253 10.83 -2.27 -7.32
N PHE A 254 9.90 -2.83 -6.54
CA PHE A 254 8.54 -3.06 -6.99
C PHE A 254 7.59 -2.16 -6.20
N GLY A 255 6.70 -1.47 -6.90
CA GLY A 255 5.70 -0.61 -6.31
C GLY A 255 4.45 -0.49 -7.14
N LEU A 256 3.52 0.33 -6.66
CA LEU A 256 2.24 0.58 -7.30
C LEU A 256 2.11 2.07 -7.63
N ARG A 257 1.72 2.38 -8.86
CA ARG A 257 1.43 3.74 -9.28
C ARG A 257 -0.07 3.99 -9.29
N ALA A 258 -0.47 5.16 -8.78
CA ALA A 258 -1.83 5.70 -8.91
C ALA A 258 -1.75 7.18 -9.27
N GLY A 259 -2.14 7.54 -10.49
CA GLY A 259 -1.99 8.92 -10.98
C GLY A 259 -0.53 9.41 -10.89
N PRO A 260 -0.27 10.57 -10.24
CA PRO A 260 1.05 11.15 -10.13
C PRO A 260 1.89 10.59 -8.96
N ALA A 261 1.39 9.61 -8.21
CA ALA A 261 2.05 9.04 -7.04
C ALA A 261 2.54 7.61 -7.31
N LEU A 262 3.79 7.33 -6.91
CA LEU A 262 4.38 6.00 -6.87
C LEU A 262 4.52 5.56 -5.42
N HIS A 263 3.83 4.50 -5.03
CA HIS A 263 4.07 3.85 -3.75
C HIS A 263 5.31 2.96 -3.83
N TYR A 264 6.35 3.32 -3.08
CA TYR A 264 7.66 2.65 -3.06
C TYR A 264 7.65 1.47 -2.09
N TRP A 265 7.18 0.31 -2.54
CA TRP A 265 6.75 -0.79 -1.68
C TRP A 265 7.87 -1.77 -1.31
N PHE A 266 8.44 -2.47 -2.29
CA PHE A 266 9.48 -3.49 -2.08
C PHE A 266 10.81 -3.10 -2.72
N PRO A 267 11.64 -2.28 -2.07
CA PRO A 267 13.01 -2.07 -2.50
C PRO A 267 13.91 -3.24 -2.08
N VAL A 268 14.87 -3.56 -2.94
CA VAL A 268 15.92 -4.54 -2.69
C VAL A 268 17.20 -4.10 -3.36
N TYR A 269 18.34 -4.49 -2.84
CA TYR A 269 19.63 -4.16 -3.42
C TYR A 269 20.63 -5.33 -3.29
N ASN A 270 21.65 -5.33 -4.13
CA ASN A 270 22.76 -6.27 -4.06
C ASN A 270 23.55 -6.05 -2.76
N PRO A 271 23.58 -7.03 -1.84
CA PRO A 271 24.23 -6.86 -0.54
C PRO A 271 25.75 -6.68 -0.63
N GLU A 272 26.39 -7.13 -1.71
CA GLU A 272 27.82 -6.94 -1.94
C GLU A 272 28.15 -5.47 -2.20
N LEU A 273 27.18 -4.71 -2.72
CA LEU A 273 27.31 -3.28 -3.03
C LEU A 273 26.87 -2.35 -1.88
N LYS A 274 26.62 -2.88 -0.67
CA LYS A 274 26.09 -2.10 0.47
C LYS A 274 26.87 -0.81 0.77
N ASN A 275 28.18 -0.81 0.55
CA ASN A 275 29.08 0.33 0.82
C ASN A 275 28.84 1.51 -0.15
N PHE A 276 28.21 1.27 -1.30
CA PHE A 276 27.83 2.28 -2.27
C PHE A 276 26.46 2.89 -2.04
N ALA A 277 25.73 2.46 -0.99
CA ALA A 277 24.36 2.90 -0.68
C ALA A 277 23.36 2.72 -1.86
N PRO A 278 23.27 1.51 -2.47
CA PRO A 278 22.54 1.27 -3.71
C PRO A 278 21.05 1.64 -3.63
N GLY A 279 20.41 1.48 -2.46
CA GLY A 279 19.02 1.89 -2.26
C GLY A 279 18.79 3.41 -2.36
N ARG A 280 19.79 4.23 -1.93
CA ARG A 280 19.73 5.69 -2.11
C ARG A 280 19.88 6.07 -3.58
N ILE A 281 20.80 5.41 -4.29
CA ILE A 281 21.05 5.64 -5.71
C ILE A 281 19.81 5.28 -6.52
N LEU A 282 19.20 4.12 -6.27
CA LEU A 282 17.97 3.71 -6.92
C LEU A 282 16.84 4.75 -6.72
N LEU A 283 16.60 5.17 -5.49
CA LEU A 283 15.55 6.15 -5.19
C LEU A 283 15.84 7.50 -5.83
N LYS A 284 17.10 7.95 -5.84
CA LYS A 284 17.54 9.15 -6.59
C LYS A 284 17.23 9.01 -8.08
N GLN A 285 17.56 7.87 -8.69
CA GLN A 285 17.30 7.65 -10.13
C GLN A 285 15.81 7.65 -10.45
N ILE A 286 14.96 7.05 -9.58
CA ILE A 286 13.49 7.12 -9.72
C ILE A 286 13.02 8.58 -9.70
N ILE A 287 13.50 9.39 -8.73
CA ILE A 287 13.12 10.80 -8.61
C ILE A 287 13.56 11.60 -9.85
N PHE A 288 14.79 11.39 -10.33
CA PHE A 288 15.31 12.12 -11.50
C PHE A 288 14.56 11.78 -12.79
N ASN A 289 14.05 10.56 -12.92
CA ASN A 289 13.29 10.13 -14.08
C ASN A 289 11.77 10.30 -13.91
N ALA A 290 11.32 10.81 -12.77
CA ALA A 290 9.91 10.88 -12.40
C ALA A 290 9.10 11.80 -13.33
N GLN A 291 9.68 12.93 -13.77
CA GLN A 291 9.00 13.90 -14.62
C GLN A 291 8.59 13.29 -15.97
N SER A 292 9.48 12.51 -16.61
CA SER A 292 9.17 11.80 -17.86
C SER A 292 8.05 10.78 -17.71
N GLN A 293 7.79 10.35 -16.46
CA GLN A 293 6.72 9.42 -16.10
C GLN A 293 5.47 10.13 -15.56
N GLY A 294 5.45 11.47 -15.51
CA GLY A 294 4.33 12.23 -14.93
C GLY A 294 4.15 11.99 -13.42
N LEU A 295 5.22 11.69 -12.70
CA LEU A 295 5.22 11.55 -11.25
C LEU A 295 5.63 12.86 -10.57
N THR A 296 4.95 13.20 -9.49
CA THR A 296 5.27 14.34 -8.61
C THR A 296 5.44 13.95 -7.16
N ARG A 297 5.16 12.67 -6.83
CA ARG A 297 5.23 12.14 -5.47
C ARG A 297 5.71 10.70 -5.43
N ILE A 298 6.54 10.39 -4.43
CA ILE A 298 6.80 9.03 -3.99
C ILE A 298 6.27 8.86 -2.57
N ASP A 299 5.44 7.85 -2.39
CA ASP A 299 4.93 7.43 -1.09
C ASP A 299 5.82 6.32 -0.53
N ARG A 300 6.32 6.51 0.69
CA ARG A 300 7.21 5.56 1.39
C ARG A 300 6.46 4.66 2.37
N GLY A 301 5.12 4.77 2.43
CA GLY A 301 4.27 4.02 3.35
C GLY A 301 4.53 4.30 4.84
N ALA A 302 3.88 3.52 5.69
CA ALA A 302 3.97 3.62 7.15
C ALA A 302 5.37 3.29 7.69
N GLY A 303 5.73 3.85 8.84
CA GLY A 303 6.98 3.64 9.57
C GLY A 303 7.95 4.82 9.43
N ASP A 304 8.69 5.07 10.52
CA ASP A 304 9.59 6.20 10.66
C ASP A 304 11.04 5.74 10.85
N SER A 305 11.64 5.24 9.77
CA SER A 305 13.06 4.86 9.74
C SER A 305 13.96 6.01 9.27
N PRO A 306 15.25 6.03 9.63
CA PRO A 306 16.20 7.03 9.15
C PRO A 306 16.20 7.14 7.61
N SER A 307 16.19 6.02 6.90
CA SER A 307 16.18 6.00 5.44
C SER A 307 14.90 6.60 4.83
N LYS A 308 13.78 6.61 5.55
CA LYS A 308 12.55 7.30 5.12
C LYS A 308 12.66 8.80 5.37
N ARG A 309 13.16 9.21 6.54
CA ARG A 309 13.37 10.61 6.91
C ARG A 309 14.36 11.33 5.99
N ASP A 310 15.43 10.65 5.57
CA ASP A 310 16.49 11.22 4.71
C ASP A 310 15.94 11.89 3.43
N PHE A 311 14.90 11.32 2.84
CA PHE A 311 14.27 11.84 1.62
C PHE A 311 12.95 12.56 1.86
N SER A 312 12.38 12.49 3.06
CA SER A 312 11.04 13.00 3.35
C SER A 312 10.92 14.50 3.13
N THR A 313 9.82 14.91 2.50
CA THR A 313 9.40 16.32 2.37
C THR A 313 8.19 16.63 3.22
N SER A 314 7.33 15.63 3.42
CA SER A 314 6.11 15.75 4.22
C SER A 314 5.75 14.43 4.88
N GLN A 315 4.88 14.50 5.87
CA GLN A 315 4.37 13.34 6.59
C GLN A 315 2.85 13.26 6.46
N HIS A 316 2.34 12.05 6.52
CA HIS A 316 0.94 11.73 6.72
C HIS A 316 0.82 10.68 7.81
N PHE A 317 -0.39 10.41 8.26
CA PHE A 317 -0.59 9.49 9.36
C PHE A 317 -1.58 8.39 9.00
N PHE A 318 -1.34 7.26 9.62
CA PHE A 318 -2.22 6.10 9.57
C PHE A 318 -2.76 5.83 10.97
N CYS A 319 -3.95 5.25 11.02
CA CYS A 319 -4.50 4.66 12.22
C CYS A 319 -4.49 3.14 12.14
N GLY A 320 -4.30 2.48 13.27
CA GLY A 320 -4.46 1.04 13.40
C GLY A 320 -5.36 0.70 14.58
N GLY A 321 -6.04 -0.42 14.52
CA GLY A 321 -6.94 -0.79 15.58
C GLY A 321 -7.74 -2.05 15.34
N LEU A 322 -8.76 -2.21 16.18
CA LEU A 322 -9.70 -3.31 16.14
C LEU A 322 -11.11 -2.73 16.26
N TRP A 323 -11.89 -2.82 15.19
CA TRP A 323 -13.33 -2.55 15.28
C TRP A 323 -14.05 -3.82 15.72
N GLN A 324 -14.99 -3.68 16.67
CA GLN A 324 -15.73 -4.82 17.21
C GLN A 324 -17.18 -4.44 17.50
N ARG A 325 -18.05 -5.41 17.24
CA ARG A 325 -19.42 -5.43 17.79
C ARG A 325 -19.43 -6.33 19.02
N PRO A 326 -20.28 -6.07 20.03
CA PRO A 326 -20.41 -6.95 21.19
C PRO A 326 -20.66 -8.40 20.80
N GLY A 327 -20.00 -9.35 21.49
CA GLY A 327 -20.22 -10.77 21.29
C GLY A 327 -19.00 -11.66 21.54
N ILE A 328 -19.23 -12.97 21.69
CA ILE A 328 -18.20 -13.97 22.05
C ILE A 328 -17.10 -14.06 20.97
N ALA A 329 -17.48 -14.07 19.68
CA ALA A 329 -16.51 -14.15 18.59
C ALA A 329 -15.56 -12.93 18.56
N ALA A 330 -16.06 -11.74 18.84
CA ALA A 330 -15.27 -10.52 18.93
C ALA A 330 -14.33 -10.57 20.15
N ALA A 331 -14.79 -11.03 21.30
CA ALA A 331 -13.96 -11.19 22.48
C ALA A 331 -12.83 -12.22 22.25
N ALA A 332 -13.15 -13.37 21.66
CA ALA A 332 -12.15 -14.39 21.30
C ALA A 332 -11.11 -13.86 20.31
N HIS A 333 -11.52 -13.08 19.30
CA HIS A 333 -10.60 -12.44 18.34
C HIS A 333 -9.64 -11.48 19.05
N ARG A 334 -10.14 -10.65 19.97
CA ARG A 334 -9.31 -9.72 20.76
C ARG A 334 -8.26 -10.45 21.59
N ILE A 335 -8.64 -11.55 22.24
CA ILE A 335 -7.71 -12.38 23.01
C ILE A 335 -6.66 -13.01 22.09
N GLY A 336 -7.07 -13.57 20.95
CA GLY A 336 -6.15 -14.15 19.96
C GLY A 336 -5.12 -13.13 19.43
N LEU A 337 -5.54 -11.91 19.15
CA LEU A 337 -4.63 -10.83 18.73
C LEU A 337 -3.67 -10.43 19.85
N ALA A 338 -4.12 -10.38 21.11
CA ALA A 338 -3.25 -10.07 22.24
C ALA A 338 -2.19 -11.14 22.47
N ILE A 339 -2.54 -12.42 22.28
CA ILE A 339 -1.60 -13.54 22.35
C ILE A 339 -0.58 -13.45 21.19
N ASP A 340 -1.04 -13.28 19.95
CA ASP A 340 -0.16 -13.16 18.78
C ASP A 340 0.81 -11.98 18.93
N TRP A 341 0.35 -10.85 19.43
CA TRP A 341 1.20 -9.68 19.72
C TRP A 341 2.26 -9.97 20.78
N ARG A 342 1.90 -10.66 21.89
CA ARG A 342 2.87 -11.06 22.93
C ARG A 342 3.93 -12.01 22.39
N ILE A 343 3.54 -12.99 21.57
CA ILE A 343 4.49 -13.93 20.95
C ILE A 343 5.45 -13.18 20.01
N ARG A 344 4.98 -12.18 19.28
CA ARG A 344 5.81 -11.36 18.36
C ARG A 344 6.75 -10.41 19.10
N SER A 345 6.40 -9.91 20.28
CA SER A 345 7.25 -9.04 21.09
C SER A 345 8.36 -9.77 21.84
N LEU A 346 8.29 -11.11 21.92
CA LEU A 346 9.31 -11.98 22.53
C LEU A 346 10.33 -12.52 21.52
N ARG A 347 10.17 -12.22 20.24
CA ARG A 347 11.08 -12.58 19.12
C ARG A 347 11.79 -11.33 18.58
#